data_0a4a1f69151bc37b9a4328f39f668896
#
_entry.id   0a4a1f69151bc37b9a4328f39f668896
#
_cell.length_a   1.000
_cell.length_b   1.000
_cell.length_c   1.000
_cell.angle_alpha   90.00
_cell.angle_beta   90.00
_cell.angle_gamma   90.00
#
_symmetry.space_group_name_H-M   'P 1'
#
loop_
_entity.id
_entity.type
_entity.pdbx_description
1 polymer ?
#
loop_
_entity_poly.entity_id
_entity_poly.type
_entity_poly.pdbx_seq_one_letter_code
_entity_poly.pdbx_strand_id
1 'polypeptide(L)'
;MTIARRSILKGTSAAGAALVAAGTAAAQPAAAQPADDAPAGPLLQTTPHRAGTASVTGLHLQFGTDASTEMTVSWLTPQSVRRPQVRYGSPDGGLGRVVQAETRTYRDSIDKAEVYVHHARLTGLRPGTTYLYSAGHDGANAETGTFTTAPRGRTPFTFTSFGDQAAPNLRRRITFPDGMPSPLGKYPVFMSSQVGTAASADIVAAVERVGPLFNLINGDLCYSSYAGRHGQSRTATWADWFISNSRSTRLRPWMPCVGNHENEGGNGPIGATGYQAYFTLPDSSASSDEETRGMWYAFTVGSVRFISLANDDEAIQNSGDVYLRGYSGGAQRCWLERELRAARSSRAIDWIVVCMHHPMISSSMHGSGSDLGLRETWGPLFDAYGVDLVVCGHEHYYERSHPVRGTLPNDTRTPVPTDTRTDLVDTGRGTVHMIIGAGGNAATTQDDLFEKPKGRVVVGLEDPKPGAPYRESVWVTEDAPWAAVQDRTHAHGFAAFEVDPGDRRGGTTTMKVIYYTFDGPHGDLTPVDTFTLYRRRTDGRDG
;
A
#
# COMPACT_ATOMS: atom_id res chain seq x y z
N MET A 1 6.14 2.28 -56.64
CA MET A 1 4.97 1.55 -57.12
C MET A 1 4.17 1.14 -55.89
N THR A 2 2.98 1.46 -55.64
CA THR A 2 1.92 2.31 -56.20
C THR A 2 0.95 2.59 -55.04
N ILE A 3 0.57 3.81 -54.97
CA ILE A 3 -0.37 4.46 -54.06
C ILE A 3 -1.78 3.89 -54.24
N ALA A 4 -2.56 3.80 -53.17
CA ALA A 4 -4.01 3.95 -53.25
C ALA A 4 -4.58 4.71 -52.06
N ARG A 5 -4.98 5.94 -52.32
CA ARG A 5 -5.89 6.78 -51.52
C ARG A 5 -7.34 6.41 -51.80
N ARG A 6 -8.20 6.53 -50.81
CA ARG A 6 -9.66 6.84 -50.93
C ARG A 6 -10.19 7.10 -49.53
N SER A 7 -11.08 7.99 -49.23
CA SER A 7 -11.76 9.15 -49.79
C SER A 7 -12.75 9.59 -48.69
N ILE A 8 -12.83 10.88 -48.57
CA ILE A 8 -13.72 11.64 -47.65
C ILE A 8 -15.17 11.50 -48.12
N LEU A 9 -16.09 11.36 -47.15
CA LEU A 9 -17.49 11.69 -47.35
C LEU A 9 -17.93 12.75 -46.34
N LYS A 10 -18.22 13.93 -46.87
CA LYS A 10 -18.92 15.03 -46.22
C LYS A 10 -20.41 14.74 -46.23
N GLY A 11 -21.06 14.91 -45.09
CA GLY A 11 -22.52 14.96 -44.97
C GLY A 11 -22.91 16.20 -44.16
N THR A 12 -23.36 17.21 -44.87
CA THR A 12 -24.03 18.39 -44.33
C THR A 12 -25.53 18.07 -44.11
N SER A 13 -26.07 18.37 -42.96
CA SER A 13 -27.51 18.56 -42.84
C SER A 13 -27.83 19.72 -41.87
N ALA A 14 -28.73 20.55 -42.37
CA ALA A 14 -29.08 21.85 -41.87
C ALA A 14 -29.90 21.85 -40.60
N ALA A 15 -29.74 22.91 -39.82
CA ALA A 15 -30.53 23.26 -38.65
C ALA A 15 -31.86 23.83 -39.05
N GLY A 16 -32.93 23.30 -38.48
CA GLY A 16 -34.25 23.96 -38.40
C GLY A 16 -34.47 24.53 -37.02
N ALA A 17 -34.53 25.85 -36.92
CA ALA A 17 -34.93 26.54 -35.69
C ALA A 17 -36.46 26.63 -35.61
N ALA A 18 -37.04 26.08 -34.57
CA ALA A 18 -38.43 26.36 -34.19
C ALA A 18 -38.42 27.19 -32.89
N LEU A 19 -38.85 28.44 -33.02
CA LEU A 19 -39.20 29.28 -31.86
C LEU A 19 -40.53 28.79 -31.28
N VAL A 20 -40.53 28.39 -30.03
CA VAL A 20 -41.76 28.25 -29.24
C VAL A 20 -41.71 29.26 -28.10
N ALA A 21 -42.67 30.18 -28.10
CA ALA A 21 -42.89 31.15 -27.04
C ALA A 21 -43.37 30.43 -25.78
N ALA A 22 -42.61 30.52 -24.70
CA ALA A 22 -43.01 30.01 -23.40
C ALA A 22 -43.69 31.09 -22.58
N GLY A 23 -44.96 30.85 -22.28
CA GLY A 23 -45.72 31.64 -21.30
C GLY A 23 -45.19 31.31 -19.88
N THR A 24 -44.89 32.34 -19.12
CA THR A 24 -44.52 32.25 -17.70
C THR A 24 -45.74 31.92 -16.85
N ALA A 25 -45.88 30.65 -16.45
CA ALA A 25 -46.72 30.27 -15.33
C ALA A 25 -45.85 30.21 -14.08
N ALA A 26 -46.10 31.13 -13.14
CA ALA A 26 -45.43 31.09 -11.83
C ALA A 26 -45.91 29.85 -11.06
N ALA A 27 -45.03 28.88 -10.88
CA ALA A 27 -45.27 27.75 -10.00
C ALA A 27 -45.19 28.24 -8.54
N GLN A 28 -46.28 28.14 -7.81
CA GLN A 28 -46.28 28.28 -6.36
C GLN A 28 -45.42 27.16 -5.74
N PRO A 29 -44.59 27.44 -4.72
CA PRO A 29 -43.86 26.40 -4.02
C PRO A 29 -44.87 25.49 -3.33
N ALA A 30 -44.84 24.21 -3.66
CA ALA A 30 -45.55 23.18 -2.92
C ALA A 30 -45.08 23.20 -1.47
N ALA A 31 -46.02 23.34 -0.54
CA ALA A 31 -45.77 23.22 0.88
C ALA A 31 -45.18 21.81 1.14
N ALA A 32 -44.01 21.76 1.73
CA ALA A 32 -43.42 20.50 2.16
C ALA A 32 -44.33 19.88 3.22
N GLN A 33 -44.86 18.70 2.94
CA GLN A 33 -45.51 17.88 3.95
C GLN A 33 -44.45 17.49 4.99
N PRO A 34 -44.81 17.49 6.29
CA PRO A 34 -43.89 16.98 7.31
C PRO A 34 -43.61 15.51 6.98
N ALA A 35 -42.32 15.17 6.88
CA ALA A 35 -41.89 13.81 6.71
C ALA A 35 -42.34 12.98 7.91
N ASP A 36 -43.07 11.92 7.65
CA ASP A 36 -43.37 10.90 8.66
C ASP A 36 -42.08 10.47 9.38
N ASP A 37 -42.15 10.42 10.71
CA ASP A 37 -41.08 9.96 11.64
C ASP A 37 -40.81 8.45 11.52
N ALA A 38 -40.69 7.91 10.32
CA ALA A 38 -40.11 6.60 10.13
C ALA A 38 -38.58 6.74 10.35
N PRO A 39 -37.95 5.94 11.22
CA PRO A 39 -36.51 6.03 11.42
C PRO A 39 -35.82 5.73 10.07
N ALA A 40 -35.35 6.78 9.43
CA ALA A 40 -34.49 6.60 8.25
C ALA A 40 -33.34 5.70 8.64
N GLY A 41 -33.09 4.66 7.86
CA GLY A 41 -31.98 3.77 8.10
C GLY A 41 -30.69 4.55 8.27
N PRO A 42 -29.74 4.08 9.10
CA PRO A 42 -28.56 4.84 9.51
C PRO A 42 -27.67 5.32 8.36
N LEU A 43 -27.81 4.73 7.18
CA LEU A 43 -27.06 5.10 5.97
C LEU A 43 -27.68 6.27 5.19
N LEU A 44 -28.92 6.68 5.51
CA LEU A 44 -29.68 7.68 4.76
C LEU A 44 -29.82 9.03 5.49
N GLN A 45 -29.26 9.15 6.68
CA GLN A 45 -29.23 10.45 7.38
C GLN A 45 -28.16 11.34 6.78
N THR A 46 -28.52 12.16 5.81
CA THR A 46 -27.67 13.22 5.28
C THR A 46 -28.06 14.54 5.90
N THR A 47 -27.13 15.21 6.57
CA THR A 47 -27.26 16.61 6.96
C THR A 47 -26.76 17.47 5.79
N PRO A 48 -27.50 18.51 5.35
CA PRO A 48 -26.99 19.39 4.31
C PRO A 48 -25.66 20.01 4.68
N HIS A 49 -24.72 20.08 3.74
CA HIS A 49 -23.50 20.85 3.91
C HIS A 49 -23.83 22.30 4.21
N ARG A 50 -23.21 22.85 5.24
CA ARG A 50 -23.19 24.31 5.41
C ARG A 50 -22.23 24.92 4.39
N ALA A 51 -22.59 26.03 3.80
CA ALA A 51 -21.69 26.73 2.89
C ALA A 51 -20.32 27.00 3.55
N GLY A 52 -19.24 26.66 2.85
CA GLY A 52 -17.88 26.80 3.35
C GLY A 52 -17.39 25.71 4.29
N THR A 53 -18.19 24.67 4.55
CA THR A 53 -17.74 23.51 5.35
C THR A 53 -16.84 22.60 4.52
N ALA A 54 -15.70 22.16 5.10
CA ALA A 54 -14.78 21.25 4.44
C ALA A 54 -15.43 19.89 4.14
N SER A 55 -15.14 19.35 2.96
CA SER A 55 -15.57 17.99 2.61
C SER A 55 -14.73 16.93 3.32
N VAL A 56 -15.37 15.83 3.70
CA VAL A 56 -14.69 14.60 4.11
C VAL A 56 -14.17 13.92 2.86
N THR A 57 -12.87 13.63 2.80
CA THR A 57 -12.23 12.96 1.64
C THR A 57 -11.23 11.91 2.11
N GLY A 58 -10.78 11.04 1.22
CA GLY A 58 -9.71 10.09 1.50
C GLY A 58 -10.01 9.14 2.66
N LEU A 59 -11.24 8.65 2.76
CA LEU A 59 -11.65 7.74 3.83
C LEU A 59 -10.89 6.42 3.73
N HIS A 60 -10.20 6.02 4.81
CA HIS A 60 -9.36 4.83 4.81
C HIS A 60 -9.32 4.15 6.18
N LEU A 61 -8.98 2.87 6.18
CA LEU A 61 -9.01 2.00 7.34
C LEU A 61 -7.65 1.35 7.59
N GLN A 62 -7.28 1.19 8.86
CA GLN A 62 -6.16 0.37 9.32
C GLN A 62 -6.62 -0.51 10.49
N PHE A 63 -6.07 -1.72 10.59
CA PHE A 63 -6.18 -2.51 11.82
C PHE A 63 -5.42 -1.83 12.95
N GLY A 64 -5.92 -1.98 14.19
CA GLY A 64 -5.15 -1.69 15.39
C GLY A 64 -4.21 -2.84 15.77
N THR A 65 -3.65 -2.77 16.99
CA THR A 65 -2.72 -3.79 17.50
C THR A 65 -3.37 -5.17 17.59
N ASP A 66 -4.64 -5.25 18.02
CA ASP A 66 -5.48 -6.44 17.89
C ASP A 66 -6.46 -6.25 16.73
N ALA A 67 -6.11 -6.75 15.56
CA ALA A 67 -6.92 -6.65 14.34
C ALA A 67 -8.35 -7.23 14.50
N SER A 68 -8.57 -8.09 15.49
CA SER A 68 -9.87 -8.71 15.75
C SER A 68 -10.81 -7.82 16.55
N THR A 69 -10.29 -6.81 17.26
CA THR A 69 -11.07 -5.96 18.18
C THR A 69 -10.84 -4.47 18.01
N GLU A 70 -9.94 -4.09 17.12
CA GLU A 70 -9.56 -2.69 16.89
C GLU A 70 -9.55 -2.33 15.41
N MET A 71 -10.01 -1.11 15.12
CA MET A 71 -10.01 -0.53 13.79
C MET A 71 -9.79 0.98 13.89
N THR A 72 -8.92 1.53 13.07
CA THR A 72 -8.81 2.98 12.90
C THR A 72 -9.53 3.39 11.64
N VAL A 73 -10.41 4.38 11.75
CA VAL A 73 -11.06 5.06 10.63
C VAL A 73 -10.43 6.42 10.48
N SER A 74 -9.87 6.69 9.32
CA SER A 74 -9.15 7.93 9.02
C SER A 74 -9.73 8.64 7.81
N TRP A 75 -9.66 9.97 7.80
CA TRP A 75 -10.07 10.80 6.66
C TRP A 75 -9.36 12.15 6.67
N LEU A 76 -9.46 12.86 5.55
CA LEU A 76 -8.81 14.13 5.31
C LEU A 76 -9.80 15.28 5.20
N THR A 77 -9.36 16.46 5.64
CA THR A 77 -10.02 17.74 5.33
C THR A 77 -8.98 18.78 4.90
N PRO A 78 -9.29 19.66 3.94
CA PRO A 78 -8.35 20.67 3.46
C PRO A 78 -8.17 21.86 4.42
N GLN A 79 -8.96 21.90 5.49
CA GLN A 79 -8.91 22.95 6.53
C GLN A 79 -9.29 22.36 7.88
N SER A 80 -8.92 23.04 8.96
CA SER A 80 -9.28 22.66 10.32
C SER A 80 -10.80 22.62 10.50
N VAL A 81 -11.28 21.62 11.21
CA VAL A 81 -12.72 21.38 11.43
C VAL A 81 -13.01 21.18 12.91
N ARG A 82 -14.29 21.36 13.28
CA ARG A 82 -14.75 21.20 14.66
C ARG A 82 -15.36 19.82 14.88
N ARG A 83 -15.01 19.18 16.00
CA ARG A 83 -15.55 17.89 16.45
C ARG A 83 -15.50 16.79 15.37
N PRO A 84 -14.32 16.47 14.82
CA PRO A 84 -14.17 15.32 13.94
C PRO A 84 -14.50 14.04 14.72
N GLN A 85 -15.38 13.20 14.17
CA GLN A 85 -15.87 12.01 14.87
C GLN A 85 -16.31 10.90 13.91
N VAL A 86 -16.31 9.68 14.42
CA VAL A 86 -16.92 8.52 13.76
C VAL A 86 -18.11 8.04 14.58
N ARG A 87 -19.22 7.82 13.91
CA ARG A 87 -20.35 7.05 14.44
C ARG A 87 -20.29 5.65 13.85
N TYR A 88 -20.55 4.63 14.67
CA TYR A 88 -20.47 3.25 14.18
C TYR A 88 -21.40 2.31 14.94
N GLY A 89 -21.64 1.14 14.38
CA GLY A 89 -22.44 0.08 14.98
C GLY A 89 -22.60 -1.13 14.07
N SER A 90 -23.36 -2.12 14.54
CA SER A 90 -23.70 -3.28 13.72
C SER A 90 -24.78 -2.94 12.69
N PRO A 91 -24.90 -3.70 11.58
CA PRO A 91 -25.96 -3.50 10.60
C PRO A 91 -27.37 -3.45 11.21
N ASP A 92 -27.64 -4.26 12.22
CA ASP A 92 -28.94 -4.33 12.91
C ASP A 92 -29.12 -3.28 14.00
N GLY A 93 -28.01 -2.77 14.56
CA GLY A 93 -28.02 -1.82 15.71
C GLY A 93 -27.85 -0.35 15.32
N GLY A 94 -27.63 -0.05 14.07
CA GLY A 94 -27.40 1.30 13.56
C GLY A 94 -26.11 1.95 14.11
N LEU A 95 -25.98 3.27 13.93
CA LEU A 95 -24.77 4.07 14.23
C LEU A 95 -24.82 4.65 15.68
N GLY A 96 -25.07 3.81 16.67
CA GLY A 96 -25.32 4.25 18.06
C GLY A 96 -24.07 4.63 18.86
N ARG A 97 -22.87 4.20 18.46
CA ARG A 97 -21.61 4.50 19.16
C ARG A 97 -20.91 5.69 18.50
N VAL A 98 -20.24 6.52 19.30
CA VAL A 98 -19.48 7.69 18.82
C VAL A 98 -18.07 7.66 19.37
N VAL A 99 -17.08 7.92 18.52
CA VAL A 99 -15.67 8.11 18.88
C VAL A 99 -15.18 9.42 18.28
N GLN A 100 -14.61 10.27 19.13
CA GLN A 100 -13.94 11.50 18.68
C GLN A 100 -12.62 11.13 18.00
N ALA A 101 -12.28 11.85 16.93
CA ALA A 101 -11.03 11.64 16.24
C ALA A 101 -9.94 12.58 16.78
N GLU A 102 -8.73 12.05 16.86
CA GLU A 102 -7.48 12.83 16.93
C GLU A 102 -7.24 13.48 15.56
N THR A 103 -6.69 14.68 15.54
CA THR A 103 -6.30 15.37 14.30
C THR A 103 -4.80 15.55 14.25
N ARG A 104 -4.18 15.11 13.16
CA ARG A 104 -2.80 15.41 12.82
C ARG A 104 -2.78 16.36 11.63
N THR A 105 -1.79 17.23 11.59
CA THR A 105 -1.59 18.16 10.49
C THR A 105 -0.33 17.78 9.74
N TYR A 106 -0.49 17.53 8.44
CA TYR A 106 0.65 17.44 7.53
C TYR A 106 0.82 18.76 6.82
N ARG A 107 2.03 19.30 6.86
CA ARG A 107 2.42 20.52 6.15
C ARG A 107 3.55 20.22 5.18
N ASP A 108 3.28 20.38 3.89
CA ASP A 108 4.29 20.16 2.86
C ASP A 108 5.47 21.14 3.04
N SER A 109 6.68 20.62 3.04
CA SER A 109 7.89 21.42 3.18
C SER A 109 8.20 22.28 1.95
N ILE A 110 7.62 21.99 0.78
CA ILE A 110 7.86 22.69 -0.49
C ILE A 110 6.89 23.86 -0.65
N ASP A 111 5.60 23.60 -0.80
CA ASP A 111 4.58 24.61 -1.11
C ASP A 111 3.86 25.15 0.13
N LYS A 112 4.17 24.62 1.32
CA LYS A 112 3.57 24.96 2.61
C LYS A 112 2.08 24.66 2.70
N ALA A 113 1.53 23.89 1.76
CA ALA A 113 0.15 23.42 1.82
C ALA A 113 -0.07 22.56 3.07
N GLU A 114 -1.23 22.71 3.70
CA GLU A 114 -1.62 21.96 4.89
C GLU A 114 -2.84 21.08 4.60
N VAL A 115 -2.82 19.88 5.19
CA VAL A 115 -3.98 18.99 5.24
C VAL A 115 -4.15 18.48 6.66
N TYR A 116 -5.39 18.31 7.07
CA TYR A 116 -5.77 17.83 8.39
C TYR A 116 -6.27 16.40 8.25
N VAL A 117 -5.61 15.49 8.94
CA VAL A 117 -5.95 14.05 8.93
C VAL A 117 -6.56 13.68 10.28
N HIS A 118 -7.74 13.12 10.23
CA HIS A 118 -8.51 12.75 11.41
C HIS A 118 -8.49 11.25 11.61
N HIS A 119 -8.21 10.78 12.82
CA HIS A 119 -8.08 9.37 13.15
C HIS A 119 -8.99 9.01 14.33
N ALA A 120 -9.98 8.17 14.09
CA ALA A 120 -10.84 7.63 15.13
C ALA A 120 -10.48 6.17 15.40
N ARG A 121 -9.93 5.87 16.58
CA ARG A 121 -9.58 4.52 17.01
C ARG A 121 -10.80 3.86 17.64
N LEU A 122 -11.32 2.83 17.00
CA LEU A 122 -12.45 2.03 17.48
C LEU A 122 -11.89 0.79 18.19
N THR A 123 -12.27 0.61 19.44
CA THR A 123 -11.81 -0.51 20.29
C THR A 123 -12.97 -1.31 20.84
N GLY A 124 -12.71 -2.50 21.38
CA GLY A 124 -13.74 -3.36 21.95
C GLY A 124 -14.74 -3.87 20.92
N LEU A 125 -14.29 -4.01 19.68
CA LEU A 125 -15.08 -4.61 18.60
C LEU A 125 -15.17 -6.13 18.78
N ARG A 126 -16.17 -6.75 18.16
CA ARG A 126 -16.30 -8.21 18.12
C ARG A 126 -15.45 -8.78 16.99
N PRO A 127 -14.74 -9.88 17.20
CA PRO A 127 -14.00 -10.56 16.14
C PRO A 127 -14.90 -11.04 14.99
N GLY A 128 -14.38 -11.04 13.75
CA GLY A 128 -15.06 -11.55 12.56
C GLY A 128 -16.41 -10.87 12.31
N THR A 129 -16.57 -9.60 12.69
CA THR A 129 -17.86 -8.91 12.67
C THR A 129 -17.81 -7.71 11.73
N THR A 130 -18.85 -7.59 10.90
CA THR A 130 -19.04 -6.42 10.03
C THR A 130 -19.69 -5.28 10.80
N TYR A 131 -19.15 -4.09 10.62
CA TYR A 131 -19.64 -2.82 11.17
C TYR A 131 -19.96 -1.84 10.07
N LEU A 132 -20.99 -1.02 10.31
CA LEU A 132 -21.25 0.21 9.58
C LEU A 132 -20.59 1.37 10.30
N TYR A 133 -20.10 2.36 9.56
CA TYR A 133 -19.59 3.59 10.15
C TYR A 133 -19.88 4.82 9.30
N SER A 134 -19.82 5.98 9.94
CA SER A 134 -20.01 7.29 9.35
C SER A 134 -18.98 8.24 9.93
N ALA A 135 -18.09 8.77 9.10
CA ALA A 135 -17.04 9.70 9.47
C ALA A 135 -17.42 11.13 9.07
N GLY A 136 -17.23 12.10 9.95
CA GLY A 136 -17.61 13.47 9.68
C GLY A 136 -17.19 14.44 10.78
N HIS A 137 -17.67 15.66 10.66
CA HIS A 137 -17.45 16.77 11.59
C HIS A 137 -18.62 17.74 11.55
N ASP A 138 -18.61 18.78 12.38
CA ASP A 138 -19.69 19.75 12.45
C ASP A 138 -19.98 20.41 11.09
N GLY A 139 -21.21 20.26 10.64
CA GLY A 139 -21.72 20.89 9.42
C GLY A 139 -21.37 20.19 8.11
N ALA A 140 -20.55 19.12 8.13
CA ALA A 140 -20.27 18.34 6.94
C ALA A 140 -21.32 17.26 6.67
N ASN A 141 -21.49 16.88 5.42
CA ASN A 141 -22.06 15.59 5.07
C ASN A 141 -21.06 14.51 5.47
N ALA A 142 -21.52 13.57 6.29
CA ALA A 142 -20.66 12.47 6.71
C ALA A 142 -20.49 11.46 5.57
N GLU A 143 -19.26 10.97 5.41
CA GLU A 143 -18.96 9.84 4.53
C GLU A 143 -19.17 8.53 5.27
N THR A 144 -19.72 7.54 4.58
CA THR A 144 -20.07 6.25 5.17
C THR A 144 -19.26 5.11 4.56
N GLY A 145 -19.09 4.04 5.33
CA GLY A 145 -18.44 2.81 4.89
C GLY A 145 -18.82 1.64 5.77
N THR A 146 -18.25 0.51 5.44
CA THR A 146 -18.31 -0.72 6.23
C THR A 146 -16.92 -1.26 6.44
N PHE A 147 -16.73 -2.04 7.48
CA PHE A 147 -15.52 -2.85 7.64
C PHE A 147 -15.83 -4.15 8.36
N THR A 148 -14.97 -5.14 8.21
CA THR A 148 -15.03 -6.39 8.97
C THR A 148 -13.74 -6.52 9.78
N THR A 149 -13.89 -6.81 11.09
CA THR A 149 -12.77 -7.11 11.98
C THR A 149 -12.15 -8.46 11.63
N ALA A 150 -10.87 -8.64 11.92
CA ALA A 150 -10.22 -9.92 11.72
C ALA A 150 -10.87 -11.04 12.57
N PRO A 151 -10.93 -12.27 12.08
CA PRO A 151 -11.36 -13.41 12.89
C PRO A 151 -10.31 -13.75 13.95
N ARG A 152 -10.72 -14.40 15.02
CA ARG A 152 -9.80 -14.98 16.03
C ARG A 152 -9.50 -16.43 15.74
N GLY A 153 -8.31 -16.85 16.17
CA GLY A 153 -7.90 -18.24 16.08
C GLY A 153 -7.67 -18.70 14.63
N ARG A 154 -7.74 -20.00 14.42
CA ARG A 154 -7.47 -20.63 13.12
C ARG A 154 -8.72 -20.62 12.25
N THR A 155 -8.92 -19.53 11.56
CA THR A 155 -10.03 -19.32 10.63
C THR A 155 -9.48 -18.98 9.25
N PRO A 156 -10.02 -19.55 8.17
CA PRO A 156 -9.61 -19.20 6.81
C PRO A 156 -9.86 -17.71 6.52
N PHE A 157 -8.95 -17.10 5.77
CA PHE A 157 -9.12 -15.75 5.26
C PHE A 157 -8.24 -15.52 4.02
N THR A 158 -8.55 -14.48 3.27
CA THR A 158 -7.77 -14.05 2.12
C THR A 158 -7.23 -12.64 2.35
N PHE A 159 -5.99 -12.40 1.96
CA PHE A 159 -5.42 -11.05 1.85
C PHE A 159 -4.74 -10.88 0.49
N THR A 160 -4.54 -9.64 0.07
CA THR A 160 -3.76 -9.33 -1.13
C THR A 160 -2.53 -8.53 -0.77
N SER A 161 -1.53 -8.54 -1.66
CA SER A 161 -0.33 -7.74 -1.49
C SER A 161 0.17 -7.21 -2.84
N PHE A 162 0.62 -5.94 -2.82
CA PHE A 162 1.31 -5.24 -3.89
C PHE A 162 2.02 -4.01 -3.33
N GLY A 163 2.92 -3.43 -4.10
CA GLY A 163 3.61 -2.17 -3.80
C GLY A 163 3.75 -1.31 -5.04
N ASP A 164 4.42 -0.17 -4.92
CA ASP A 164 4.83 0.68 -6.05
C ASP A 164 3.63 1.10 -6.92
N GLN A 165 2.55 1.52 -6.25
CA GLN A 165 1.29 1.82 -6.92
C GLN A 165 1.35 3.16 -7.65
N ALA A 166 1.88 4.21 -7.03
CA ALA A 166 1.83 5.60 -7.42
C ALA A 166 0.40 6.20 -7.46
N ALA A 167 0.30 7.51 -7.47
CA ALA A 167 -0.95 8.18 -7.80
C ALA A 167 -1.21 8.04 -9.31
N PRO A 168 -2.47 7.76 -9.73
CA PRO A 168 -2.77 7.57 -11.14
C PRO A 168 -2.48 8.84 -11.95
N ASN A 169 -2.24 8.63 -13.24
CA ASN A 169 -1.93 9.68 -14.19
C ASN A 169 -3.13 10.60 -14.42
N LEU A 170 -3.23 11.65 -13.61
CA LEU A 170 -4.27 12.67 -13.75
C LEU A 170 -3.73 13.88 -14.52
N ARG A 171 -4.46 14.32 -15.53
CA ARG A 171 -4.14 15.56 -16.25
C ARG A 171 -4.30 16.74 -15.29
N ARG A 172 -3.20 17.48 -15.08
CA ARG A 172 -3.19 18.72 -14.30
C ARG A 172 -2.83 19.90 -15.16
N ARG A 173 -3.48 21.04 -14.90
CA ARG A 173 -3.09 22.30 -15.53
C ARG A 173 -1.74 22.73 -14.97
N ILE A 174 -0.76 22.95 -15.88
CA ILE A 174 0.52 23.52 -15.50
C ILE A 174 0.40 25.03 -15.52
N THR A 175 0.82 25.66 -14.41
CA THR A 175 1.08 27.10 -14.35
C THR A 175 2.57 27.31 -14.52
N PHE A 176 2.96 28.01 -15.56
CA PHE A 176 4.35 28.37 -15.77
C PHE A 176 4.70 29.56 -14.88
N PRO A 177 5.93 29.62 -14.32
CA PRO A 177 6.41 30.79 -13.61
C PRO A 177 6.32 32.05 -14.48
N ASP A 178 6.12 33.19 -13.85
CA ASP A 178 6.05 34.48 -14.54
C ASP A 178 7.31 34.68 -15.44
N GLY A 179 7.07 34.99 -16.72
CA GLY A 179 8.13 35.15 -17.70
C GLY A 179 8.56 33.90 -18.46
N MET A 180 8.06 32.73 -18.11
CA MET A 180 8.33 31.50 -18.84
C MET A 180 7.24 31.28 -19.92
N PRO A 181 7.60 31.20 -21.22
CA PRO A 181 6.62 31.01 -22.29
C PRO A 181 6.00 29.60 -22.21
N SER A 182 4.68 29.52 -22.31
CA SER A 182 4.01 28.24 -22.52
C SER A 182 4.37 27.67 -23.89
N PRO A 183 4.75 26.38 -24.00
CA PRO A 183 5.03 25.76 -25.29
C PRO A 183 3.80 25.69 -26.23
N LEU A 184 2.60 25.91 -25.70
CA LEU A 184 1.33 25.98 -26.44
C LEU A 184 0.77 27.42 -26.53
N GLY A 185 1.58 28.42 -26.23
CA GLY A 185 1.18 29.83 -26.24
C GLY A 185 0.03 30.11 -25.24
N LYS A 186 -1.11 30.60 -25.71
CA LYS A 186 -2.27 30.93 -24.89
C LYS A 186 -3.08 29.73 -24.39
N TYR A 187 -2.79 28.54 -24.88
CA TYR A 187 -3.53 27.35 -24.48
C TYR A 187 -3.03 26.78 -23.15
N PRO A 188 -3.91 26.30 -22.30
CA PRO A 188 -3.49 25.66 -21.05
C PRO A 188 -2.74 24.36 -21.38
N VAL A 189 -1.60 24.19 -20.72
CA VAL A 189 -0.84 22.94 -20.78
C VAL A 189 -1.25 22.09 -19.57
N PHE A 190 -1.50 20.82 -19.83
CA PHE A 190 -1.81 19.85 -18.78
C PHE A 190 -0.68 18.81 -18.74
N MET A 191 -0.10 18.61 -17.57
CA MET A 191 0.75 17.45 -17.31
C MET A 191 -0.10 16.33 -16.73
N SER A 192 0.14 15.14 -17.22
CA SER A 192 -0.19 13.95 -16.47
C SER A 192 0.94 13.64 -15.49
N SER A 193 0.63 13.05 -14.35
CA SER A 193 1.67 12.46 -13.50
C SER A 193 2.45 11.45 -14.36
N GLN A 194 3.77 11.54 -14.37
CA GLN A 194 4.61 10.57 -15.08
C GLN A 194 4.92 9.32 -14.24
N VAL A 195 4.47 9.30 -13.00
CA VAL A 195 4.82 8.24 -12.03
C VAL A 195 3.82 7.12 -12.06
N GLY A 196 2.52 7.41 -12.02
CA GLY A 196 1.47 6.39 -12.08
C GLY A 196 0.87 6.25 -13.47
N THR A 197 0.37 5.06 -13.76
CA THR A 197 -0.40 4.74 -14.96
C THR A 197 -1.90 4.61 -14.63
N ALA A 198 -2.72 4.27 -15.63
CA ALA A 198 -4.11 3.86 -15.37
C ALA A 198 -4.19 2.64 -14.46
N ALA A 199 -3.21 1.74 -14.54
CA ALA A 199 -3.14 0.54 -13.70
C ALA A 199 -3.12 0.86 -12.20
N SER A 200 -2.60 2.03 -11.78
CA SER A 200 -2.65 2.50 -10.39
C SER A 200 -4.09 2.61 -9.83
N ALA A 201 -5.05 2.95 -10.67
CA ALA A 201 -6.48 2.98 -10.29
C ALA A 201 -7.17 1.64 -10.57
N ASP A 202 -6.77 0.95 -11.64
CA ASP A 202 -7.38 -0.31 -12.07
C ASP A 202 -7.11 -1.45 -11.07
N ILE A 203 -5.92 -1.49 -10.47
CA ILE A 203 -5.56 -2.47 -9.44
C ILE A 203 -6.55 -2.46 -8.26
N VAL A 204 -7.09 -1.29 -7.92
CA VAL A 204 -8.07 -1.16 -6.82
C VAL A 204 -9.35 -1.94 -7.15
N ALA A 205 -9.80 -1.90 -8.40
CA ALA A 205 -10.92 -2.70 -8.85
C ALA A 205 -10.57 -4.19 -8.91
N ALA A 206 -9.37 -4.51 -9.33
CA ALA A 206 -8.87 -5.88 -9.45
C ALA A 206 -8.79 -6.56 -8.08
N VAL A 207 -8.20 -5.93 -7.07
CA VAL A 207 -8.12 -6.52 -5.70
C VAL A 207 -9.49 -6.66 -5.05
N GLU A 208 -10.43 -5.74 -5.30
CA GLU A 208 -11.80 -5.86 -4.77
C GLU A 208 -12.56 -7.07 -5.35
N ARG A 209 -12.22 -7.55 -6.54
CA ARG A 209 -12.81 -8.77 -7.14
C ARG A 209 -12.37 -10.04 -6.42
N VAL A 210 -11.17 -10.06 -5.84
CA VAL A 210 -10.73 -11.15 -4.96
C VAL A 210 -11.50 -11.12 -3.63
N GLY A 211 -11.94 -9.95 -3.18
CA GLY A 211 -12.67 -9.77 -1.93
C GLY A 211 -11.83 -10.04 -0.67
N PRO A 212 -10.60 -9.52 -0.56
CA PRO A 212 -9.73 -9.80 0.57
C PRO A 212 -10.28 -9.21 1.87
N LEU A 213 -9.86 -9.75 3.00
CA LEU A 213 -10.13 -9.16 4.31
C LEU A 213 -9.39 -7.83 4.47
N PHE A 214 -8.15 -7.76 3.98
CA PHE A 214 -7.31 -6.56 3.98
C PHE A 214 -6.27 -6.62 2.85
N ASN A 215 -5.65 -5.47 2.57
CA ASN A 215 -4.54 -5.35 1.62
C ASN A 215 -3.25 -5.02 2.38
N LEU A 216 -2.17 -5.75 2.08
CA LEU A 216 -0.82 -5.53 2.60
C LEU A 216 -0.02 -4.79 1.52
N ILE A 217 0.42 -3.56 1.80
CA ILE A 217 1.01 -2.70 0.78
C ILE A 217 2.51 -2.56 1.01
N ASN A 218 3.30 -2.94 0.02
CA ASN A 218 4.75 -3.13 0.13
C ASN A 218 5.55 -1.82 -0.07
N GLY A 219 5.02 -0.68 0.35
CA GLY A 219 5.66 0.63 0.24
C GLY A 219 5.47 1.30 -1.12
N ASP A 220 6.03 2.49 -1.25
CA ASP A 220 5.95 3.34 -2.43
C ASP A 220 4.50 3.56 -2.88
N LEU A 221 3.73 4.19 -1.99
CA LEU A 221 2.28 4.32 -2.12
C LEU A 221 1.89 5.29 -3.22
N CYS A 222 2.24 6.57 -3.06
CA CYS A 222 1.82 7.63 -3.98
C CYS A 222 2.96 8.34 -4.70
N TYR A 223 4.21 8.08 -4.31
CA TYR A 223 5.41 8.76 -4.84
C TYR A 223 5.41 10.27 -4.59
N SER A 224 5.00 10.68 -3.40
CA SER A 224 4.97 12.09 -2.99
C SER A 224 6.35 12.76 -3.06
N SER A 225 7.44 12.00 -2.91
CA SER A 225 8.80 12.51 -3.04
C SER A 225 9.11 13.11 -4.42
N TYR A 226 8.45 12.64 -5.48
CA TYR A 226 8.59 13.20 -6.84
C TYR A 226 7.78 14.47 -7.09
N ALA A 227 6.80 14.80 -6.23
CA ALA A 227 5.88 15.91 -6.46
C ALA A 227 6.62 17.24 -6.75
N GLY A 228 7.65 17.58 -5.96
CA GLY A 228 8.43 18.79 -6.17
C GLY A 228 9.20 18.85 -7.49
N ARG A 229 9.58 17.70 -8.05
CA ARG A 229 10.31 17.62 -9.33
C ARG A 229 9.40 17.86 -10.54
N HIS A 230 8.10 17.60 -10.40
CA HIS A 230 7.12 17.66 -11.49
C HIS A 230 6.08 18.78 -11.31
N GLY A 231 6.32 19.73 -10.42
CA GLY A 231 5.42 20.87 -10.18
C GLY A 231 4.10 20.50 -9.51
N GLN A 232 4.01 19.31 -8.90
CA GLN A 232 2.89 18.90 -8.06
C GLN A 232 3.19 19.18 -6.58
N SER A 233 2.17 19.47 -5.79
CA SER A 233 2.30 19.47 -4.34
C SER A 233 2.22 18.04 -3.79
N ARG A 234 2.92 17.76 -2.72
CA ARG A 234 2.86 16.45 -2.04
C ARG A 234 1.47 16.19 -1.48
N THR A 235 0.84 17.20 -0.88
CA THR A 235 -0.53 17.09 -0.37
C THR A 235 -1.53 16.75 -1.46
N ALA A 236 -1.37 17.31 -2.67
CA ALA A 236 -2.23 16.98 -3.80
C ALA A 236 -1.97 15.54 -4.31
N THR A 237 -0.72 15.09 -4.32
CA THR A 237 -0.38 13.72 -4.72
C THR A 237 -0.98 12.68 -3.77
N TRP A 238 -0.87 12.93 -2.45
CA TRP A 238 -1.54 12.10 -1.45
C TRP A 238 -3.06 12.11 -1.58
N ALA A 239 -3.66 13.28 -1.81
CA ALA A 239 -5.11 13.38 -2.00
C ALA A 239 -5.59 12.59 -3.21
N ASP A 240 -4.89 12.66 -4.34
CA ASP A 240 -5.22 11.90 -5.55
C ASP A 240 -5.11 10.39 -5.30
N TRP A 241 -4.08 9.95 -4.59
CA TRP A 241 -3.91 8.56 -4.22
C TRP A 241 -5.07 8.05 -3.35
N PHE A 242 -5.44 8.79 -2.29
CA PHE A 242 -6.56 8.42 -1.43
C PHE A 242 -7.91 8.44 -2.17
N ILE A 243 -8.14 9.43 -3.05
CA ILE A 243 -9.38 9.49 -3.84
C ILE A 243 -9.48 8.28 -4.77
N SER A 244 -8.39 7.92 -5.44
CA SER A 244 -8.36 6.78 -6.36
C SER A 244 -8.57 5.45 -5.64
N ASN A 245 -8.10 5.33 -4.41
CA ASN A 245 -8.19 4.11 -3.61
C ASN A 245 -9.47 4.04 -2.74
N SER A 246 -10.25 5.12 -2.64
CA SER A 246 -11.35 5.26 -1.69
C SER A 246 -12.42 4.18 -1.80
N ARG A 247 -12.63 3.59 -2.98
CA ARG A 247 -13.57 2.48 -3.18
C ARG A 247 -13.19 1.21 -2.41
N SER A 248 -11.90 1.01 -2.14
CA SER A 248 -11.38 -0.11 -1.34
C SER A 248 -11.02 0.33 0.07
N THR A 249 -10.25 1.41 0.23
CA THR A 249 -9.73 1.86 1.54
C THR A 249 -10.82 2.17 2.56
N ARG A 250 -12.02 2.53 2.12
CA ARG A 250 -13.19 2.75 2.99
C ARG A 250 -13.90 1.47 3.44
N LEU A 251 -13.58 0.32 2.83
CA LEU A 251 -14.25 -0.97 3.09
C LEU A 251 -13.31 -1.99 3.74
N ARG A 252 -12.01 -1.86 3.50
CA ARG A 252 -10.98 -2.82 3.93
C ARG A 252 -9.76 -2.10 4.47
N PRO A 253 -9.11 -2.61 5.52
CA PRO A 253 -7.83 -2.08 5.96
C PRO A 253 -6.77 -2.21 4.87
N TRP A 254 -6.03 -1.13 4.66
CA TRP A 254 -4.81 -1.10 3.90
C TRP A 254 -3.65 -0.92 4.86
N MET A 255 -2.77 -1.93 4.94
CA MET A 255 -1.69 -2.03 5.92
C MET A 255 -0.35 -1.80 5.22
N PRO A 256 0.12 -0.54 5.10
CA PRO A 256 1.32 -0.22 4.34
C PRO A 256 2.60 -0.38 5.15
N CYS A 257 3.71 -0.77 4.51
CA CYS A 257 5.04 -0.45 4.99
C CYS A 257 5.55 0.87 4.38
N VAL A 258 6.61 1.42 4.97
CA VAL A 258 7.29 2.61 4.43
C VAL A 258 8.17 2.20 3.25
N GLY A 259 8.02 2.90 2.11
CA GLY A 259 8.92 2.82 0.97
C GLY A 259 9.86 4.03 0.91
N ASN A 260 10.82 4.00 0.00
CA ASN A 260 11.76 5.11 -0.14
C ASN A 260 11.10 6.37 -0.74
N HIS A 261 9.95 6.25 -1.39
CA HIS A 261 9.19 7.38 -1.91
C HIS A 261 8.17 7.97 -0.91
N GLU A 262 7.99 7.38 0.27
CA GLU A 262 7.38 8.04 1.43
C GLU A 262 8.36 8.96 2.15
N ASN A 263 9.66 8.86 1.88
CA ASN A 263 10.70 9.71 2.43
C ASN A 263 10.83 11.01 1.62
N GLU A 264 10.29 12.08 2.14
CA GLU A 264 10.09 13.35 1.41
C GLU A 264 11.26 14.35 1.48
N GLY A 265 12.16 14.19 2.41
CA GLY A 265 13.30 15.11 2.59
C GLY A 265 14.48 14.47 3.32
N GLY A 266 14.56 13.17 3.30
CA GLY A 266 15.46 12.29 4.03
C GLY A 266 14.66 11.07 4.46
N ASN A 267 15.24 10.14 5.20
CA ASN A 267 14.54 8.96 5.68
C ASN A 267 14.28 8.99 7.19
N GLY A 268 13.53 8.02 7.66
CA GLY A 268 13.21 7.87 9.06
C GLY A 268 12.48 9.09 9.63
N PRO A 269 12.89 9.58 10.79
CA PRO A 269 12.22 10.70 11.46
C PRO A 269 12.16 12.00 10.63
N ILE A 270 13.07 12.17 9.68
CA ILE A 270 13.18 13.40 8.88
C ILE A 270 12.22 13.37 7.68
N GLY A 271 12.01 12.21 7.08
CA GLY A 271 11.34 12.06 5.79
C GLY A 271 9.92 11.57 5.85
N ALA A 272 9.59 10.70 6.78
CA ALA A 272 8.31 9.99 6.81
C ALA A 272 7.14 10.79 7.42
N THR A 273 7.25 12.11 7.56
CA THR A 273 6.24 12.95 8.23
C THR A 273 4.87 12.91 7.56
N GLY A 274 4.82 12.86 6.23
CA GLY A 274 3.58 12.64 5.48
C GLY A 274 2.95 11.31 5.84
N TYR A 275 3.70 10.22 5.67
CA TYR A 275 3.24 8.88 6.01
C TYR A 275 2.70 8.78 7.45
N GLN A 276 3.44 9.31 8.43
CA GLN A 276 3.02 9.32 9.83
C GLN A 276 1.79 10.17 10.11
N ALA A 277 1.56 11.22 9.32
CA ALA A 277 0.36 12.03 9.46
C ALA A 277 -0.86 11.33 8.86
N TYR A 278 -0.71 10.66 7.71
CA TYR A 278 -1.81 10.01 7.00
C TYR A 278 -2.24 8.68 7.61
N PHE A 279 -1.33 7.93 8.25
CA PHE A 279 -1.65 6.60 8.77
C PHE A 279 -1.58 6.51 10.29
N THR A 280 -2.52 5.78 10.86
CA THR A 280 -2.47 5.35 12.27
C THR A 280 -2.41 3.83 12.29
N LEU A 281 -1.20 3.32 12.48
CA LEU A 281 -0.84 1.91 12.44
C LEU A 281 -0.70 1.34 13.85
N PRO A 282 -0.65 0.00 14.01
CA PRO A 282 -0.42 -0.62 15.31
C PRO A 282 0.82 -0.09 16.00
N ASP A 283 0.73 0.15 17.30
CA ASP A 283 1.88 0.62 18.07
C ASP A 283 2.91 -0.50 18.22
N SER A 284 4.17 -0.22 17.93
CA SER A 284 5.28 -1.05 18.36
C SER A 284 5.83 -0.49 19.67
N SER A 285 6.07 -1.35 20.66
CA SER A 285 6.63 -0.92 21.95
C SER A 285 8.02 -0.29 21.86
N ALA A 286 8.67 -0.38 20.70
CA ALA A 286 9.95 0.24 20.40
C ALA A 286 9.81 1.60 19.70
N SER A 287 8.64 1.94 19.20
CA SER A 287 8.31 3.23 18.58
C SER A 287 7.40 4.08 19.49
N SER A 288 7.62 4.03 20.81
CA SER A 288 7.06 5.04 21.73
C SER A 288 7.59 6.44 21.43
N ASP A 289 8.67 6.51 20.67
CA ASP A 289 9.19 7.75 20.11
C ASP A 289 8.25 8.25 19.00
N GLU A 290 7.81 9.49 19.14
CA GLU A 290 6.91 10.14 18.18
C GLU A 290 7.53 10.19 16.78
N GLU A 291 8.85 10.31 16.72
CA GLU A 291 9.62 10.42 15.48
C GLU A 291 9.60 9.15 14.61
N THR A 292 9.45 7.96 15.22
CA THR A 292 9.42 6.67 14.51
C THR A 292 8.07 5.94 14.59
N ARG A 293 7.04 6.60 15.13
CA ARG A 293 5.72 6.01 15.32
C ARG A 293 5.14 5.49 14.01
N GLY A 294 4.72 4.21 13.99
CA GLY A 294 4.07 3.57 12.86
C GLY A 294 4.99 3.20 11.71
N MET A 295 6.30 3.48 11.79
CA MET A 295 7.25 3.10 10.74
C MET A 295 7.47 1.59 10.67
N TRP A 296 7.47 0.92 11.82
CA TRP A 296 7.46 -0.54 11.92
C TRP A 296 6.41 -0.98 12.94
N TYR A 297 5.73 -2.04 12.64
CA TYR A 297 4.62 -2.54 13.46
C TYR A 297 4.31 -4.01 13.16
N ALA A 298 3.47 -4.60 13.99
CA ALA A 298 3.01 -5.96 13.77
C ALA A 298 1.55 -6.14 14.22
N PHE A 299 0.83 -7.01 13.53
CA PHE A 299 -0.56 -7.36 13.84
C PHE A 299 -0.81 -8.84 13.55
N THR A 300 -1.91 -9.37 14.08
CA THR A 300 -2.26 -10.78 13.90
C THR A 300 -3.64 -10.92 13.29
N VAL A 301 -3.74 -11.74 12.25
CA VAL A 301 -5.01 -12.18 11.67
C VAL A 301 -5.04 -13.70 11.69
N GLY A 302 -6.05 -14.27 12.32
CA GLY A 302 -6.14 -15.72 12.45
C GLY A 302 -4.93 -16.32 13.16
N SER A 303 -4.19 -17.20 12.50
CA SER A 303 -2.93 -17.77 12.98
C SER A 303 -1.69 -17.22 12.25
N VAL A 304 -1.80 -16.07 11.61
CA VAL A 304 -0.71 -15.42 10.88
C VAL A 304 -0.27 -14.16 11.62
N ARG A 305 1.02 -14.06 11.92
CA ARG A 305 1.67 -12.83 12.40
C ARG A 305 2.24 -12.08 11.23
N PHE A 306 1.75 -10.88 11.00
CA PHE A 306 2.26 -9.92 10.02
C PHE A 306 3.18 -8.92 10.71
N ILE A 307 4.36 -8.70 10.12
CA ILE A 307 5.39 -7.79 10.64
C ILE A 307 5.77 -6.85 9.50
N SER A 308 5.56 -5.56 9.69
CA SER A 308 5.95 -4.51 8.74
C SER A 308 7.23 -3.84 9.21
N LEU A 309 8.19 -3.65 8.31
CA LEU A 309 9.50 -3.05 8.58
C LEU A 309 9.71 -1.78 7.75
N ALA A 310 10.35 -0.80 8.36
CA ALA A 310 10.96 0.35 7.68
C ALA A 310 12.42 -0.02 7.36
N ASN A 311 12.63 -0.78 6.30
CA ASN A 311 13.91 -1.43 6.08
C ASN A 311 14.99 -0.54 5.47
N ASP A 312 14.68 0.70 5.10
CA ASP A 312 15.63 1.77 4.79
C ASP A 312 16.52 2.16 5.99
N ASP A 313 16.12 1.79 7.22
CA ASP A 313 16.96 1.86 8.42
C ASP A 313 18.28 1.08 8.27
N GLU A 314 18.26 -0.06 7.59
CA GLU A 314 19.41 -0.95 7.43
C GLU A 314 19.91 -1.08 5.99
N ALA A 315 19.14 -0.61 5.01
CA ALA A 315 19.51 -0.69 3.61
C ALA A 315 20.75 0.17 3.30
N ILE A 316 21.69 -0.37 2.51
CA ILE A 316 22.83 0.36 1.96
C ILE A 316 22.35 1.25 0.82
N GLN A 317 21.40 0.78 0.04
CA GLN A 317 20.84 1.50 -1.08
C GLN A 317 20.25 2.84 -0.61
N ASN A 318 20.47 3.88 -1.39
CA ASN A 318 20.09 5.26 -1.07
C ASN A 318 20.80 5.89 0.15
N SER A 319 21.55 5.14 0.97
CA SER A 319 22.23 5.69 2.14
C SER A 319 23.42 6.60 1.81
N GLY A 320 23.74 6.78 0.55
CA GLY A 320 24.79 7.70 0.08
C GLY A 320 24.33 9.15 -0.12
N ASP A 321 23.03 9.41 -0.05
CA ASP A 321 22.39 10.72 -0.26
C ASP A 321 21.92 11.31 1.10
N VAL A 322 20.71 11.78 1.17
CA VAL A 322 20.09 12.35 2.38
C VAL A 322 19.59 11.28 3.36
N TYR A 323 19.71 10.02 2.99
CA TYR A 323 19.27 8.89 3.79
C TYR A 323 20.30 8.52 4.86
N LEU A 324 19.84 8.38 6.09
CA LEU A 324 20.65 8.00 7.23
C LEU A 324 20.42 6.52 7.56
N ARG A 325 21.40 5.68 7.25
CA ARG A 325 21.38 4.26 7.68
C ARG A 325 21.56 4.17 9.19
N GLY A 326 20.79 3.30 9.85
CA GLY A 326 20.84 3.09 11.29
C GLY A 326 20.15 4.18 12.11
N TYR A 327 19.18 4.91 11.54
CA TYR A 327 18.50 6.00 12.24
C TYR A 327 17.73 5.54 13.49
N SER A 328 17.31 4.30 13.55
CA SER A 328 16.66 3.75 14.76
C SER A 328 17.64 3.46 15.91
N GLY A 329 18.96 3.57 15.69
CA GLY A 329 19.98 3.17 16.67
C GLY A 329 19.89 1.68 17.06
N GLY A 330 19.34 0.84 16.18
CA GLY A 330 19.12 -0.60 16.40
C GLY A 330 17.84 -0.94 17.15
N ALA A 331 16.99 0.05 17.47
CA ALA A 331 15.72 -0.17 18.17
C ALA A 331 14.78 -1.07 17.36
N GLN A 332 14.69 -0.86 16.05
CA GLN A 332 13.88 -1.68 15.15
C GLN A 332 14.36 -3.15 15.13
N ARG A 333 15.67 -3.37 15.03
CA ARG A 333 16.26 -4.72 15.05
C ARG A 333 15.96 -5.45 16.36
N CYS A 334 16.14 -4.79 17.51
CA CYS A 334 15.84 -5.37 18.81
C CYS A 334 14.34 -5.67 18.97
N TRP A 335 13.47 -4.82 18.45
CA TRP A 335 12.03 -5.04 18.45
C TRP A 335 11.67 -6.23 17.55
N LEU A 336 12.20 -6.28 16.32
CA LEU A 336 11.95 -7.38 15.38
C LEU A 336 12.32 -8.74 15.98
N GLU A 337 13.48 -8.82 16.62
CA GLU A 337 13.91 -10.07 17.26
C GLU A 337 12.93 -10.52 18.35
N ARG A 338 12.42 -9.59 19.17
CA ARG A 338 11.41 -9.92 20.20
C ARG A 338 10.09 -10.38 19.56
N GLU A 339 9.64 -9.72 18.51
CA GLU A 339 8.42 -10.08 17.78
C GLU A 339 8.51 -11.47 17.14
N LEU A 340 9.61 -11.73 16.46
CA LEU A 340 9.85 -13.03 15.80
C LEU A 340 9.92 -14.15 16.84
N ARG A 341 10.63 -13.93 17.96
CA ARG A 341 10.71 -14.88 19.07
C ARG A 341 9.34 -15.16 19.68
N ALA A 342 8.57 -14.13 19.95
CA ALA A 342 7.22 -14.25 20.51
C ALA A 342 6.29 -15.00 19.57
N ALA A 343 6.29 -14.64 18.28
CA ALA A 343 5.48 -15.31 17.28
C ALA A 343 5.83 -16.79 17.14
N ARG A 344 7.13 -17.11 17.06
CA ARG A 344 7.57 -18.51 16.86
C ARG A 344 7.40 -19.39 18.10
N SER A 345 7.41 -18.81 19.29
CA SER A 345 7.11 -19.52 20.54
C SER A 345 5.61 -19.72 20.77
N SER A 346 4.76 -18.95 20.10
CA SER A 346 3.32 -19.02 20.27
C SER A 346 2.73 -20.26 19.61
N ARG A 347 1.87 -20.99 20.35
CA ARG A 347 1.06 -22.08 19.79
C ARG A 347 -0.14 -21.58 18.97
N ALA A 348 -0.43 -20.30 19.01
CA ALA A 348 -1.52 -19.68 18.26
C ALA A 348 -1.08 -19.21 16.87
N ILE A 349 0.23 -19.04 16.63
CA ILE A 349 0.79 -18.52 15.40
C ILE A 349 1.41 -19.65 14.59
N ASP A 350 0.88 -19.89 13.41
CA ASP A 350 1.42 -20.86 12.45
C ASP A 350 2.38 -20.19 11.46
N TRP A 351 2.05 -19.01 10.99
CA TRP A 351 2.76 -18.29 9.94
C TRP A 351 3.36 -16.97 10.44
N ILE A 352 4.55 -16.66 9.94
CA ILE A 352 5.19 -15.34 10.08
C ILE A 352 5.41 -14.78 8.69
N VAL A 353 4.73 -13.67 8.38
CA VAL A 353 4.83 -12.93 7.12
C VAL A 353 5.48 -11.58 7.41
N VAL A 354 6.57 -11.27 6.75
CA VAL A 354 7.26 -9.97 6.82
C VAL A 354 6.94 -9.17 5.56
N CYS A 355 6.53 -7.91 5.74
CA CYS A 355 6.34 -6.93 4.70
C CYS A 355 7.42 -5.86 4.84
N MET A 356 8.15 -5.61 3.79
CA MET A 356 9.16 -4.56 3.73
C MET A 356 9.30 -4.06 2.29
N HIS A 357 9.91 -2.90 2.09
CA HIS A 357 9.96 -2.32 0.76
C HIS A 357 11.15 -2.82 -0.08
N HIS A 358 12.40 -2.50 0.35
CA HIS A 358 13.59 -2.92 -0.39
C HIS A 358 13.80 -4.43 -0.32
N PRO A 359 14.14 -5.11 -1.44
CA PRO A 359 14.35 -6.55 -1.47
C PRO A 359 15.74 -6.96 -0.97
N MET A 360 15.81 -8.07 -0.23
CA MET A 360 17.05 -8.78 0.07
C MET A 360 17.54 -9.61 -1.12
N ILE A 361 16.64 -9.97 -2.00
CA ILE A 361 16.83 -10.89 -3.12
C ILE A 361 16.14 -10.27 -4.34
N SER A 362 16.87 -10.07 -5.43
CA SER A 362 16.36 -9.51 -6.68
C SER A 362 17.23 -9.95 -7.84
N SER A 363 16.62 -10.33 -8.95
CA SER A 363 17.27 -10.63 -10.22
C SER A 363 17.38 -9.42 -11.15
N SER A 364 17.19 -8.22 -10.65
CA SER A 364 17.33 -7.00 -11.45
C SER A 364 18.74 -6.86 -11.99
N MET A 365 18.84 -6.52 -13.27
CA MET A 365 20.09 -6.22 -13.97
C MET A 365 20.44 -4.73 -13.85
N HIS A 366 19.42 -3.89 -13.86
CA HIS A 366 19.49 -2.45 -13.71
C HIS A 366 18.63 -2.02 -12.51
N GLY A 367 18.54 -0.74 -12.22
CA GLY A 367 17.71 -0.26 -11.12
C GLY A 367 18.29 -0.59 -9.75
N SER A 368 17.44 -1.04 -8.86
CA SER A 368 17.71 -1.07 -7.42
C SER A 368 18.38 -2.34 -6.92
N GLY A 369 18.04 -3.53 -7.43
CA GLY A 369 18.70 -4.79 -7.07
C GLY A 369 18.51 -5.25 -5.60
N SER A 370 19.32 -6.20 -5.18
CA SER A 370 19.36 -6.72 -3.82
C SER A 370 20.20 -5.83 -2.90
N ASP A 371 19.97 -5.90 -1.59
CA ASP A 371 20.71 -5.11 -0.59
C ASP A 371 21.44 -6.01 0.41
N LEU A 372 22.78 -5.86 0.49
CA LEU A 372 23.62 -6.63 1.41
C LEU A 372 23.37 -6.24 2.87
N GLY A 373 23.08 -4.97 3.17
CA GLY A 373 22.79 -4.53 4.54
C GLY A 373 21.59 -5.26 5.13
N LEU A 374 20.57 -5.48 4.31
CA LEU A 374 19.39 -6.26 4.71
C LEU A 374 19.71 -7.74 4.88
N ARG A 375 20.54 -8.32 4.00
CA ARG A 375 20.99 -9.71 4.14
C ARG A 375 21.78 -9.93 5.43
N GLU A 376 22.59 -8.96 5.84
CA GLU A 376 23.40 -9.04 7.05
C GLU A 376 22.60 -8.81 8.33
N THR A 377 21.63 -7.89 8.29
CA THR A 377 20.88 -7.48 9.47
C THR A 377 19.62 -8.33 9.70
N TRP A 378 18.80 -8.51 8.65
CA TRP A 378 17.51 -9.22 8.78
C TRP A 378 17.61 -10.71 8.47
N GLY A 379 18.45 -11.11 7.51
CA GLY A 379 18.58 -12.51 7.08
C GLY A 379 18.81 -13.48 8.22
N PRO A 380 19.81 -13.27 9.11
CA PRO A 380 20.04 -14.14 10.25
C PRO A 380 18.85 -14.26 11.22
N LEU A 381 18.05 -13.20 11.38
CA LEU A 381 16.85 -13.24 12.21
C LEU A 381 15.74 -14.06 11.53
N PHE A 382 15.55 -13.88 10.21
CA PHE A 382 14.56 -14.65 9.46
C PHE A 382 14.89 -16.15 9.50
N ASP A 383 16.15 -16.52 9.35
CA ASP A 383 16.60 -17.90 9.46
C ASP A 383 16.42 -18.49 10.87
N ALA A 384 16.84 -17.75 11.90
CA ALA A 384 16.81 -18.21 13.29
C ALA A 384 15.38 -18.45 13.79
N TYR A 385 14.46 -17.58 13.40
CA TYR A 385 13.07 -17.67 13.82
C TYR A 385 12.14 -18.29 12.77
N GLY A 386 12.67 -18.70 11.61
CA GLY A 386 11.95 -19.39 10.56
C GLY A 386 10.80 -18.54 10.00
N VAL A 387 11.09 -17.33 9.53
CA VAL A 387 10.13 -16.54 8.76
C VAL A 387 9.66 -17.36 7.56
N ASP A 388 8.37 -17.35 7.28
CA ASP A 388 7.78 -18.18 6.23
C ASP A 388 7.79 -17.48 4.87
N LEU A 389 7.43 -16.20 4.89
CA LEU A 389 7.24 -15.40 3.69
C LEU A 389 7.72 -13.97 3.93
N VAL A 390 8.44 -13.42 2.97
CA VAL A 390 8.77 -12.00 2.86
C VAL A 390 8.16 -11.46 1.59
N VAL A 391 7.40 -10.36 1.67
CA VAL A 391 6.85 -9.64 0.52
C VAL A 391 7.48 -8.26 0.44
N CYS A 392 7.93 -7.89 -0.76
CA CYS A 392 8.63 -6.64 -1.04
C CYS A 392 7.99 -5.88 -2.21
N GLY A 393 8.30 -4.58 -2.33
CA GLY A 393 8.12 -3.74 -3.49
C GLY A 393 9.46 -3.37 -4.12
N HIS A 394 9.62 -2.07 -4.44
CA HIS A 394 10.84 -1.40 -4.88
C HIS A 394 11.30 -1.72 -6.31
N GLU A 395 11.25 -2.96 -6.70
CA GLU A 395 11.46 -3.41 -8.08
C GLU A 395 10.09 -3.58 -8.75
N HIS A 396 9.90 -2.94 -9.90
CA HIS A 396 8.60 -2.80 -10.53
C HIS A 396 8.24 -3.99 -11.42
N TYR A 397 8.35 -5.20 -10.86
CA TYR A 397 8.01 -6.47 -11.50
C TYR A 397 7.57 -7.52 -10.47
N TYR A 398 7.29 -8.72 -10.93
CA TYR A 398 7.05 -9.89 -10.10
C TYR A 398 8.23 -10.86 -10.15
N GLU A 399 8.71 -11.24 -8.97
CA GLU A 399 9.68 -12.31 -8.79
C GLU A 399 9.39 -13.10 -7.53
N ARG A 400 9.69 -14.40 -7.55
CA ARG A 400 9.61 -15.28 -6.40
C ARG A 400 10.85 -16.15 -6.28
N SER A 401 11.34 -16.31 -5.06
CA SER A 401 12.43 -17.22 -4.76
C SER A 401 11.93 -18.64 -4.47
N HIS A 402 12.85 -19.61 -4.58
CA HIS A 402 12.77 -20.85 -3.81
C HIS A 402 12.84 -20.55 -2.32
N PRO A 403 12.42 -21.47 -1.42
CA PRO A 403 12.66 -21.31 0.01
C PRO A 403 14.18 -21.30 0.28
N VAL A 404 14.65 -20.23 0.92
CA VAL A 404 16.08 -20.02 1.20
C VAL A 404 16.36 -20.09 2.70
N ARG A 405 17.53 -20.59 3.08
CA ARG A 405 18.05 -20.54 4.44
C ARG A 405 19.58 -20.55 4.42
N GLY A 406 20.19 -19.66 5.18
CA GLY A 406 21.61 -19.43 5.17
C GLY A 406 22.11 -18.76 3.90
N THR A 407 23.39 -18.46 3.88
CA THR A 407 24.08 -17.79 2.78
C THR A 407 25.40 -18.45 2.47
N LEU A 408 25.88 -18.30 1.24
CA LEU A 408 27.26 -18.66 0.89
C LEU A 408 28.24 -17.70 1.60
N PRO A 409 29.46 -18.18 1.94
CA PRO A 409 30.51 -17.36 2.55
C PRO A 409 31.25 -16.53 1.48
N ASN A 410 30.51 -15.71 0.74
CA ASN A 410 31.04 -14.81 -0.28
C ASN A 410 30.65 -13.35 0.04
N ASP A 411 31.17 -12.39 -0.74
CA ASP A 411 31.03 -10.95 -0.49
C ASP A 411 29.57 -10.47 -0.56
N THR A 412 28.72 -11.18 -1.31
CA THR A 412 27.30 -10.85 -1.45
C THR A 412 26.41 -11.60 -0.48
N ARG A 413 26.94 -12.58 0.28
CA ARG A 413 26.14 -13.49 1.12
C ARG A 413 24.96 -14.06 0.34
N THR A 414 25.25 -14.65 -0.81
CA THR A 414 24.24 -15.23 -1.70
C THR A 414 23.34 -16.21 -0.94
N PRO A 415 22.00 -16.02 -0.91
CA PRO A 415 21.06 -16.91 -0.24
C PRO A 415 21.08 -18.32 -0.84
N VAL A 416 20.95 -19.34 0.02
CA VAL A 416 21.01 -20.76 -0.38
C VAL A 416 19.62 -21.36 -0.44
N PRO A 417 19.16 -21.86 -1.61
CA PRO A 417 17.87 -22.55 -1.71
C PRO A 417 17.94 -23.90 -0.96
N THR A 418 16.88 -24.20 -0.22
CA THR A 418 16.74 -25.46 0.55
C THR A 418 15.88 -26.50 -0.15
N ASP A 419 15.10 -26.08 -1.13
CA ASP A 419 14.27 -26.89 -2.01
C ASP A 419 14.09 -26.15 -3.34
N THR A 420 13.86 -26.86 -4.43
CA THR A 420 13.68 -26.29 -5.77
C THR A 420 12.29 -26.54 -6.36
N ARG A 421 11.37 -27.09 -5.58
CA ARG A 421 9.96 -27.22 -6.00
C ARG A 421 9.33 -25.84 -6.11
N THR A 422 8.46 -25.67 -7.10
CA THR A 422 7.84 -24.38 -7.42
C THR A 422 6.33 -24.35 -7.16
N ASP A 423 5.68 -25.51 -7.10
CA ASP A 423 4.23 -25.65 -6.95
C ASP A 423 3.76 -25.88 -5.50
N LEU A 424 4.54 -26.64 -4.73
CA LEU A 424 4.25 -26.99 -3.34
C LEU A 424 5.48 -26.78 -2.48
N VAL A 425 5.51 -25.70 -1.70
CA VAL A 425 6.71 -25.19 -1.02
C VAL A 425 6.59 -25.34 0.49
N ASP A 426 7.53 -26.07 1.10
CA ASP A 426 7.64 -26.21 2.55
C ASP A 426 8.39 -25.04 3.19
N THR A 427 7.67 -24.12 3.82
CA THR A 427 8.29 -22.97 4.51
C THR A 427 8.98 -23.36 5.83
N GLY A 428 8.75 -24.55 6.34
CA GLY A 428 9.54 -25.10 7.45
C GLY A 428 11.02 -25.29 7.08
N ARG A 429 11.34 -25.39 5.79
CA ARG A 429 12.70 -25.55 5.27
C ARG A 429 13.42 -24.24 5.02
N GLY A 430 12.69 -23.15 4.72
CA GLY A 430 13.29 -21.85 4.44
C GLY A 430 12.25 -20.77 4.15
N THR A 431 12.69 -19.53 4.08
CA THR A 431 11.88 -18.36 3.80
C THR A 431 11.68 -18.20 2.28
N VAL A 432 10.44 -17.98 1.84
CA VAL A 432 10.15 -17.56 0.46
C VAL A 432 10.14 -16.04 0.40
N HIS A 433 10.82 -15.48 -0.59
CA HIS A 433 10.81 -14.04 -0.87
C HIS A 433 10.03 -13.78 -2.16
N MET A 434 9.17 -12.76 -2.13
CA MET A 434 8.40 -12.32 -3.27
C MET A 434 8.58 -10.81 -3.47
N ILE A 435 8.91 -10.41 -4.67
CA ILE A 435 8.85 -9.02 -5.13
C ILE A 435 7.49 -8.85 -5.83
N ILE A 436 6.69 -7.89 -5.37
CA ILE A 436 5.35 -7.60 -5.86
C ILE A 436 5.23 -6.07 -6.00
N GLY A 437 6.16 -5.45 -6.74
CA GLY A 437 6.23 -4.00 -6.94
C GLY A 437 5.56 -3.54 -8.24
N ALA A 438 4.62 -4.31 -8.76
CA ALA A 438 3.95 -4.04 -10.02
C ALA A 438 2.58 -3.35 -9.86
N GLY A 439 2.40 -2.50 -8.83
CA GLY A 439 1.11 -1.94 -8.43
C GLY A 439 0.54 -0.84 -9.34
N GLY A 440 1.34 -0.28 -10.26
CA GLY A 440 0.83 0.74 -11.18
C GLY A 440 1.83 1.81 -11.61
N ASN A 441 3.06 1.78 -11.11
CA ASN A 441 4.12 2.71 -11.51
C ASN A 441 4.41 2.58 -13.01
N ALA A 442 4.70 3.70 -13.67
CA ALA A 442 5.00 3.77 -15.11
C ALA A 442 6.42 3.26 -15.45
N ALA A 443 7.34 3.33 -14.50
CA ALA A 443 8.72 2.85 -14.66
C ALA A 443 8.78 1.33 -14.39
N THR A 444 8.19 0.54 -15.27
CA THR A 444 8.22 -0.92 -15.17
C THR A 444 9.61 -1.46 -15.49
N THR A 445 10.05 -2.49 -14.78
CA THR A 445 11.42 -3.05 -14.88
C THR A 445 11.44 -4.55 -15.21
N GLN A 446 10.32 -5.12 -15.67
CA GLN A 446 10.25 -6.53 -16.06
C GLN A 446 11.23 -6.92 -17.17
N ASP A 447 11.64 -5.96 -18.02
CA ASP A 447 12.63 -6.16 -19.08
C ASP A 447 14.07 -6.05 -18.56
N ASP A 448 14.28 -5.56 -17.35
CA ASP A 448 15.58 -5.34 -16.72
C ASP A 448 16.10 -6.55 -15.92
N LEU A 449 15.58 -7.73 -16.17
CA LEU A 449 15.99 -8.98 -15.54
C LEU A 449 17.10 -9.66 -16.32
N PHE A 450 18.10 -10.22 -15.63
CA PHE A 450 19.14 -11.02 -16.28
C PHE A 450 18.53 -12.19 -17.06
N GLU A 451 19.06 -12.48 -18.26
CA GLU A 451 18.63 -13.64 -19.06
C GLU A 451 18.84 -14.98 -18.36
N LYS A 452 19.92 -15.08 -17.57
CA LYS A 452 20.23 -16.23 -16.69
C LYS A 452 19.95 -15.84 -15.26
N PRO A 453 19.63 -16.79 -14.37
CA PRO A 453 19.45 -16.49 -12.95
C PRO A 453 20.71 -15.86 -12.32
N LYS A 454 20.73 -14.55 -12.30
CA LYS A 454 21.73 -13.70 -11.66
C LYS A 454 21.03 -12.60 -10.88
N GLY A 455 21.71 -12.06 -9.89
CA GLY A 455 21.30 -10.91 -9.12
C GLY A 455 22.37 -9.83 -9.11
N ARG A 456 21.95 -8.60 -8.90
CA ARG A 456 22.81 -7.46 -8.63
C ARG A 456 22.62 -7.04 -7.19
N VAL A 457 23.72 -6.90 -6.45
CA VAL A 457 23.71 -6.65 -5.00
C VAL A 457 24.48 -5.37 -4.71
N VAL A 458 23.85 -4.41 -3.99
CA VAL A 458 24.61 -3.30 -3.42
C VAL A 458 25.38 -3.79 -2.21
N VAL A 459 26.71 -3.61 -2.23
CA VAL A 459 27.62 -4.10 -1.19
C VAL A 459 28.28 -2.98 -0.38
N GLY A 460 28.11 -1.73 -0.79
CA GLY A 460 28.70 -0.57 -0.12
C GLY A 460 28.46 0.71 -0.89
N LEU A 461 29.11 1.77 -0.42
CA LEU A 461 29.11 3.08 -1.06
C LEU A 461 30.52 3.48 -1.42
N GLU A 462 30.70 4.13 -2.57
CA GLU A 462 31.99 4.73 -2.93
C GLU A 462 32.44 5.80 -1.92
N ASP A 463 33.73 6.10 -1.90
CA ASP A 463 34.22 7.25 -1.14
C ASP A 463 33.62 8.56 -1.64
N PRO A 464 33.36 9.53 -0.74
CA PRO A 464 32.78 10.80 -1.13
C PRO A 464 33.66 11.50 -2.17
N LYS A 465 33.10 11.84 -3.33
CA LYS A 465 33.79 12.64 -4.36
C LYS A 465 33.71 14.13 -3.97
N PRO A 466 34.81 14.91 -4.09
CA PRO A 466 34.76 16.33 -3.79
C PRO A 466 33.67 17.05 -4.59
N GLY A 467 32.75 17.73 -3.90
CA GLY A 467 31.65 18.47 -4.50
C GLY A 467 30.45 17.62 -4.97
N ALA A 468 30.49 16.32 -4.82
CA ALA A 468 29.31 15.49 -5.05
C ALA A 468 28.35 15.56 -3.84
N PRO A 469 27.04 15.75 -4.08
CA PRO A 469 26.06 15.80 -3.00
C PRO A 469 25.71 14.41 -2.43
N TYR A 470 26.14 13.33 -3.09
CA TYR A 470 25.83 11.95 -2.70
C TYR A 470 27.03 11.03 -3.00
N ARG A 471 26.99 9.85 -2.39
CA ARG A 471 27.92 8.74 -2.64
C ARG A 471 27.23 7.72 -3.55
N GLU A 472 27.96 7.23 -4.55
CA GLU A 472 27.44 6.22 -5.44
C GLU A 472 27.49 4.83 -4.77
N SER A 473 26.51 3.99 -5.11
CA SER A 473 26.44 2.61 -4.62
C SER A 473 27.43 1.72 -5.35
N VAL A 474 28.12 0.86 -4.60
CA VAL A 474 29.01 -0.19 -5.15
C VAL A 474 28.21 -1.47 -5.36
N TRP A 475 28.23 -1.99 -6.57
CA TRP A 475 27.42 -3.13 -6.98
C TRP A 475 28.26 -4.33 -7.37
N VAL A 476 27.84 -5.52 -6.96
CA VAL A 476 28.40 -6.80 -7.35
C VAL A 476 27.32 -7.67 -7.98
N THR A 477 27.65 -8.34 -9.08
CA THR A 477 26.77 -9.33 -9.70
C THR A 477 27.07 -10.71 -9.12
N GLU A 478 26.03 -11.45 -8.77
CA GLU A 478 26.13 -12.82 -8.26
C GLU A 478 25.30 -13.79 -9.09
N ASP A 479 25.54 -15.09 -8.95
CA ASP A 479 24.59 -16.11 -9.42
C ASP A 479 23.38 -16.15 -8.48
N ALA A 480 22.20 -16.39 -9.05
CA ALA A 480 20.92 -16.40 -8.32
C ALA A 480 20.31 -17.82 -8.23
N PRO A 481 20.94 -18.77 -7.51
CA PRO A 481 20.41 -20.13 -7.37
C PRO A 481 19.05 -20.16 -6.66
N TRP A 482 18.72 -19.11 -5.99
CA TRP A 482 17.46 -18.90 -5.27
C TRP A 482 16.29 -18.51 -6.18
N ALA A 483 16.51 -18.06 -7.41
CA ALA A 483 15.45 -17.61 -8.32
C ALA A 483 14.56 -18.78 -8.75
N ALA A 484 13.25 -18.68 -8.53
CA ALA A 484 12.27 -19.69 -8.88
C ALA A 484 11.36 -19.27 -10.04
N VAL A 485 10.76 -18.10 -9.96
CA VAL A 485 9.82 -17.56 -10.96
C VAL A 485 10.09 -16.07 -11.16
N GLN A 486 10.07 -15.64 -12.42
CA GLN A 486 10.22 -14.26 -12.85
C GLN A 486 9.16 -13.96 -13.92
N ASP A 487 8.38 -12.91 -13.74
CA ASP A 487 7.48 -12.43 -14.79
C ASP A 487 8.16 -11.34 -15.61
N ARG A 488 8.46 -11.67 -16.87
CA ARG A 488 9.08 -10.76 -17.86
C ARG A 488 8.08 -10.15 -18.82
N THR A 489 6.79 -10.46 -18.65
CA THR A 489 5.76 -10.18 -19.65
C THR A 489 4.80 -9.09 -19.18
N HIS A 490 4.41 -9.12 -17.91
CA HIS A 490 3.35 -8.29 -17.41
C HIS A 490 3.91 -7.15 -16.55
N ALA A 491 3.54 -5.94 -16.91
CA ALA A 491 3.99 -4.73 -16.23
C ALA A 491 3.32 -4.52 -14.88
N HIS A 492 2.07 -5.00 -14.72
CA HIS A 492 1.26 -4.73 -13.53
C HIS A 492 0.55 -5.98 -13.02
N GLY A 493 0.46 -6.08 -11.69
CA GLY A 493 -0.19 -7.20 -11.03
C GLY A 493 -0.17 -7.09 -9.51
N PHE A 494 -0.78 -8.08 -8.87
CA PHE A 494 -0.83 -8.21 -7.41
C PHE A 494 -0.92 -9.69 -7.02
N ALA A 495 -0.54 -10.02 -5.79
CA ALA A 495 -0.70 -11.36 -5.27
C ALA A 495 -1.90 -11.47 -4.34
N ALA A 496 -2.63 -12.57 -4.43
CA ALA A 496 -3.67 -12.99 -3.50
C ALA A 496 -3.20 -14.22 -2.71
N PHE A 497 -3.48 -14.23 -1.41
CA PHE A 497 -3.05 -15.24 -0.46
C PHE A 497 -4.27 -15.80 0.25
N GLU A 498 -4.60 -17.07 -0.01
CA GLU A 498 -5.70 -17.80 0.61
C GLU A 498 -5.14 -18.66 1.74
N VAL A 499 -5.36 -18.24 2.99
CA VAL A 499 -4.88 -18.94 4.18
C VAL A 499 -5.89 -19.97 4.64
N ASP A 500 -5.49 -21.23 4.66
CA ASP A 500 -6.28 -22.34 5.23
C ASP A 500 -5.52 -22.94 6.43
N PRO A 501 -6.05 -22.81 7.66
CA PRO A 501 -5.41 -23.33 8.85
C PRO A 501 -5.49 -24.87 8.94
N GLY A 502 -6.26 -25.54 8.08
CA GLY A 502 -6.55 -26.98 8.16
C GLY A 502 -7.35 -27.36 9.42
N ASP A 503 -7.89 -28.57 9.43
CA ASP A 503 -8.84 -29.01 10.45
C ASP A 503 -8.18 -29.67 11.67
N ARG A 504 -6.99 -30.27 11.52
CA ARG A 504 -6.38 -31.11 12.55
C ARG A 504 -5.34 -30.36 13.36
N ARG A 505 -5.42 -30.45 14.68
CA ARG A 505 -4.36 -30.00 15.60
C ARG A 505 -3.03 -30.69 15.23
N GLY A 506 -1.96 -29.92 15.11
CA GLY A 506 -0.64 -30.39 14.68
C GLY A 506 -0.58 -30.89 13.23
N GLY A 507 -1.67 -30.75 12.49
CA GLY A 507 -1.73 -31.06 11.06
C GLY A 507 -0.99 -30.05 10.19
N THR A 508 -1.34 -30.01 8.93
CA THR A 508 -0.78 -29.06 7.95
C THR A 508 -1.71 -27.86 7.81
N THR A 509 -1.12 -26.67 7.75
CA THR A 509 -1.76 -25.44 7.32
C THR A 509 -1.18 -25.03 5.98
N THR A 510 -1.98 -24.41 5.13
CA THR A 510 -1.58 -24.00 3.78
C THR A 510 -1.88 -22.52 3.54
N MET A 511 -1.13 -21.95 2.61
CA MET A 511 -1.38 -20.62 2.05
C MET A 511 -1.25 -20.77 0.54
N LYS A 512 -2.39 -20.80 -0.17
CA LYS A 512 -2.39 -20.79 -1.63
C LYS A 512 -2.13 -19.37 -2.10
N VAL A 513 -1.18 -19.21 -2.99
CA VAL A 513 -0.76 -17.92 -3.52
C VAL A 513 -1.03 -17.89 -5.02
N ILE A 514 -1.63 -16.81 -5.48
CA ILE A 514 -1.88 -16.59 -6.90
C ILE A 514 -1.42 -15.16 -7.21
N TYR A 515 -0.41 -15.02 -8.07
CA TYR A 515 -0.08 -13.73 -8.66
C TYR A 515 -0.93 -13.51 -9.90
N TYR A 516 -1.67 -12.40 -9.91
CA TYR A 516 -2.56 -12.02 -11.00
C TYR A 516 -2.01 -10.80 -11.74
N THR A 517 -2.09 -10.85 -13.07
CA THR A 517 -2.16 -9.64 -13.90
C THR A 517 -3.63 -9.31 -14.20
N PHE A 518 -3.90 -8.08 -14.62
CA PHE A 518 -5.26 -7.61 -14.90
C PHE A 518 -5.29 -6.72 -16.14
N ASP A 519 -6.40 -6.75 -16.85
CA ASP A 519 -6.64 -5.92 -18.04
C ASP A 519 -7.71 -4.87 -17.72
N GLY A 520 -7.24 -3.70 -17.29
CA GLY A 520 -8.11 -2.60 -16.88
C GLY A 520 -8.96 -2.90 -15.62
N PRO A 521 -9.90 -2.02 -15.27
CA PRO A 521 -10.66 -2.13 -14.02
C PRO A 521 -11.71 -3.23 -14.02
N HIS A 522 -12.09 -3.74 -15.19
CA HIS A 522 -13.18 -4.72 -15.37
C HIS A 522 -12.81 -5.94 -16.21
N GLY A 523 -11.59 -5.96 -16.76
CA GLY A 523 -11.07 -7.09 -17.53
C GLY A 523 -10.76 -8.31 -16.65
N ASP A 524 -10.34 -9.41 -17.24
CA ASP A 524 -10.09 -10.65 -16.50
C ASP A 524 -8.88 -10.54 -15.56
N LEU A 525 -8.93 -11.30 -14.48
CA LEU A 525 -7.77 -11.59 -13.64
C LEU A 525 -7.10 -12.84 -14.21
N THR A 526 -5.90 -12.68 -14.75
CA THR A 526 -5.14 -13.77 -15.34
C THR A 526 -4.08 -14.26 -14.36
N PRO A 527 -4.13 -15.53 -13.90
CA PRO A 527 -3.08 -16.09 -13.06
C PRO A 527 -1.77 -16.19 -13.86
N VAL A 528 -0.69 -15.65 -13.32
CA VAL A 528 0.67 -15.73 -13.89
C VAL A 528 1.50 -16.78 -13.14
N ASP A 529 1.43 -16.77 -11.81
CA ASP A 529 2.05 -17.78 -10.95
C ASP A 529 1.01 -18.28 -9.93
N THR A 530 0.98 -19.60 -9.73
CA THR A 530 0.11 -20.24 -8.74
C THR A 530 0.89 -21.32 -8.02
N PHE A 531 0.94 -21.23 -6.70
CA PHE A 531 1.64 -22.19 -5.86
C PHE A 531 1.03 -22.26 -4.47
N THR A 532 1.43 -23.25 -3.69
CA THR A 532 0.97 -23.44 -2.31
C THR A 532 2.15 -23.50 -1.36
N LEU A 533 2.16 -22.60 -0.40
CA LEU A 533 3.03 -22.69 0.77
C LEU A 533 2.36 -23.63 1.79
N TYR A 534 3.15 -24.47 2.45
CA TYR A 534 2.64 -25.30 3.52
C TYR A 534 3.63 -25.44 4.66
N ARG A 535 3.13 -25.74 5.84
CA ARG A 535 3.89 -26.07 7.03
C ARG A 535 3.06 -26.83 8.06
N ARG A 536 3.72 -27.38 9.08
CA ARG A 536 3.03 -27.93 10.23
C ARG A 536 2.51 -26.83 11.16
N ARG A 537 1.31 -27.02 11.65
CA ARG A 537 0.69 -26.16 12.69
C ARG A 537 1.48 -26.23 13.98
N THR A 538 1.55 -25.12 14.68
CA THR A 538 2.31 -24.97 15.93
C THR A 538 1.59 -25.55 17.14
N ASP A 539 0.26 -25.76 17.08
CA ASP A 539 -0.56 -26.29 18.18
C ASP A 539 -0.36 -27.78 18.46
N GLY A 540 0.39 -28.50 17.61
CA GLY A 540 0.79 -29.88 17.83
C GLY A 540 2.15 -30.04 18.53
N ARG A 541 2.88 -28.96 18.82
CA ARG A 541 4.15 -29.03 19.53
C ARG A 541 3.89 -29.47 20.99
N ASP A 542 4.62 -30.47 21.46
CA ASP A 542 4.68 -30.79 22.86
C ASP A 542 5.38 -29.64 23.61
N GLY A 543 4.89 -29.33 24.82
CA GLY A 543 5.36 -28.21 25.64
C GLY A 543 6.74 -28.40 26.20
#